data_ff26f481001400ab1fa437c7d4322085
#
_entry.id   ff26f481001400ab1fa437c7d4322085
#
_cell.length_a   1.000
_cell.length_b   1.000
_cell.length_c   1.000
_cell.angle_alpha   90.00
_cell.angle_beta   90.00
_cell.angle_gamma   90.00
#
_symmetry.space_group_name_H-M   'P 1'
#
loop_
_entity.id
_entity.type
_entity.pdbx_description
1 polymer ?
#
loop_
_entity_poly.entity_id
_entity_poly.type
_entity_poly.pdbx_seq_one_letter_code
_entity_poly.pdbx_strand_id
1 'polypeptide(L)'
;MKEKILIIEDDFTIQTQLKTLLSGNGYEVFAVTDFSQTIEQLKEAAPHLVILDIKLPGNNGFEICSGIRTFSDIPIVFVTSSNTDMDELNSIMLGGDAFITKPYNPAILLAKIAAL
;
A
#
# COMPACT_ATOMS: atom_id res chain seq x y z
N MET A 1 -2.30 -18.78 -10.49
CA MET A 1 -1.15 -17.89 -10.17
C MET A 1 -1.55 -16.96 -9.04
N LYS A 2 -0.68 -16.81 -8.03
CA LYS A 2 -0.97 -15.91 -6.91
C LYS A 2 -0.78 -14.46 -7.33
N GLU A 3 -1.69 -13.58 -6.93
CA GLU A 3 -1.50 -12.15 -7.10
C GLU A 3 -0.47 -11.64 -6.10
N LYS A 4 0.37 -10.72 -6.57
CA LYS A 4 1.46 -10.14 -5.79
C LYS A 4 1.03 -8.82 -5.17
N ILE A 5 1.26 -8.65 -3.88
CA ILE A 5 1.01 -7.41 -3.16
C ILE A 5 2.33 -6.90 -2.61
N LEU A 6 2.64 -5.64 -2.90
CA LEU A 6 3.79 -4.95 -2.33
C LEU A 6 3.31 -4.06 -1.18
N ILE A 7 3.95 -4.19 -0.03
CA ILE A 7 3.66 -3.37 1.16
C ILE A 7 4.73 -2.29 1.28
N ILE A 8 4.31 -1.03 1.35
CA ILE A 8 5.17 0.12 1.59
C ILE A 8 4.78 0.70 2.95
N GLU A 9 5.41 0.18 3.99
CA GLU A 9 5.13 0.46 5.39
C GLU A 9 6.43 0.29 6.19
N ASP A 10 6.79 1.29 7.00
CA ASP A 10 8.03 1.25 7.77
C ASP A 10 7.88 0.64 9.18
N ASP A 11 6.67 0.55 9.71
CA ASP A 11 6.41 -0.11 11.00
C ASP A 11 6.49 -1.63 10.80
N PHE A 12 7.51 -2.26 11.39
CA PHE A 12 7.76 -3.69 11.23
C PHE A 12 6.60 -4.54 11.75
N THR A 13 5.96 -4.14 12.84
CA THR A 13 4.83 -4.87 13.41
C THR A 13 3.64 -4.87 12.46
N ILE A 14 3.28 -3.71 11.93
CA ILE A 14 2.19 -3.57 10.95
C ILE A 14 2.51 -4.36 9.68
N GLN A 15 3.75 -4.25 9.20
CA GLN A 15 4.22 -4.96 8.01
C GLN A 15 4.08 -6.48 8.19
N THR A 16 4.49 -7.00 9.34
CA THR A 16 4.39 -8.43 9.66
C THR A 16 2.94 -8.89 9.75
N GLN A 17 2.07 -8.11 10.39
CA GLN A 17 0.64 -8.42 10.48
C GLN A 17 -0.01 -8.46 9.09
N LEU A 18 0.29 -7.50 8.23
CA LEU A 18 -0.22 -7.47 6.86
C LEU A 18 0.27 -8.67 6.06
N LYS A 19 1.56 -9.00 6.15
CA LYS A 19 2.12 -10.19 5.47
C LYS A 19 1.41 -11.47 5.88
N THR A 20 1.20 -11.67 7.18
CA THR A 20 0.54 -12.86 7.71
C THR A 20 -0.90 -12.95 7.20
N LEU A 21 -1.65 -11.84 7.30
CA LEU A 21 -3.04 -11.79 6.88
C LEU A 21 -3.18 -12.09 5.38
N LEU A 22 -2.41 -11.39 4.57
CA LEU A 22 -2.54 -11.49 3.11
C LEU A 22 -2.01 -12.82 2.59
N SER A 23 -0.89 -13.30 3.11
CA SER A 23 -0.35 -14.62 2.73
C SER A 23 -1.34 -15.74 3.10
N GLY A 24 -2.00 -15.63 4.25
CA GLY A 24 -3.01 -16.58 4.68
C GLY A 24 -4.26 -16.59 3.79
N ASN A 25 -4.45 -15.55 2.98
CA ASN A 25 -5.58 -15.42 2.06
C ASN A 25 -5.19 -15.62 0.59
N GLY A 26 -4.04 -16.22 0.33
CA GLY A 26 -3.65 -16.66 -1.00
C GLY A 26 -2.86 -15.63 -1.82
N TYR A 27 -2.42 -14.54 -1.21
CA TYR A 27 -1.58 -13.55 -1.91
C TYR A 27 -0.09 -13.85 -1.70
N GLU A 28 0.72 -13.49 -2.68
CA GLU A 28 2.17 -13.46 -2.56
C GLU A 28 2.58 -12.05 -2.13
N VAL A 29 3.28 -11.92 -1.00
CA VAL A 29 3.47 -10.62 -0.34
C VAL A 29 4.94 -10.26 -0.25
N PHE A 30 5.27 -9.06 -0.67
CA PHE A 30 6.61 -8.47 -0.57
C PHE A 30 6.51 -7.15 0.19
N ALA A 31 7.60 -6.75 0.83
CA ALA A 31 7.68 -5.45 1.49
C ALA A 31 8.91 -4.71 0.99
N VAL A 32 8.77 -3.38 0.87
CA VAL A 32 9.91 -2.51 0.58
C VAL A 32 10.86 -2.53 1.77
N THR A 33 12.13 -2.75 1.51
CA THR A 33 13.19 -2.84 2.52
C THR A 33 14.05 -1.57 2.58
N ASP A 34 14.19 -0.88 1.47
CA ASP A 34 14.96 0.35 1.35
C ASP A 34 14.06 1.46 0.80
N PHE A 35 13.64 2.37 1.68
CA PHE A 35 12.69 3.44 1.33
C PHE A 35 13.31 4.52 0.43
N SER A 36 14.63 4.53 0.26
CA SER A 36 15.28 5.37 -0.75
C SER A 36 15.16 4.79 -2.17
N GLN A 37 14.76 3.51 -2.26
CA GLN A 37 14.66 2.74 -3.51
C GLN A 37 13.23 2.22 -3.74
N THR A 38 12.22 2.90 -3.21
CA THR A 38 10.83 2.41 -3.23
C THR A 38 10.33 2.15 -4.66
N ILE A 39 10.50 3.10 -5.56
CA ILE A 39 10.03 2.95 -6.94
C ILE A 39 10.79 1.85 -7.68
N GLU A 40 12.10 1.76 -7.48
CA GLU A 40 12.93 0.73 -8.07
C GLU A 40 12.53 -0.66 -7.58
N GLN A 41 12.30 -0.81 -6.27
CA GLN A 41 11.84 -2.07 -5.70
C GLN A 41 10.44 -2.45 -6.17
N LEU A 42 9.55 -1.46 -6.36
CA LEU A 42 8.22 -1.69 -6.92
C LEU A 42 8.32 -2.23 -8.34
N LYS A 43 9.12 -1.60 -9.20
CA LYS A 43 9.31 -2.05 -10.59
C LYS A 43 9.91 -3.46 -10.64
N GLU A 44 10.85 -3.75 -9.77
CA GLU A 44 11.50 -5.06 -9.69
C GLU A 44 10.53 -6.15 -9.25
N ALA A 45 9.69 -5.88 -8.25
CA ALA A 45 8.70 -6.83 -7.75
C ALA A 45 7.55 -7.03 -8.74
N ALA A 46 7.24 -6.03 -9.54
CA ALA A 46 6.11 -6.03 -10.48
C ALA A 46 4.81 -6.51 -9.82
N PRO A 47 4.35 -5.85 -8.73
CA PRO A 47 3.16 -6.30 -8.00
C PRO A 47 1.88 -6.02 -8.78
N HIS A 48 0.80 -6.68 -8.38
CA HIS A 48 -0.55 -6.46 -8.92
C HIS A 48 -1.31 -5.41 -8.11
N LEU A 49 -0.87 -5.13 -6.87
CA LEU A 49 -1.49 -4.18 -5.96
C LEU A 49 -0.46 -3.67 -4.97
N VAL A 50 -0.59 -2.41 -4.56
CA VAL A 50 0.29 -1.78 -3.58
C VAL A 50 -0.50 -1.35 -2.37
N ILE A 51 0.00 -1.69 -1.18
CA ILE A 51 -0.47 -1.12 0.09
C ILE A 51 0.55 -0.07 0.50
N LEU A 52 0.08 1.14 0.80
CA LEU A 52 0.93 2.30 0.96
C LEU A 52 0.53 3.11 2.18
N ASP A 53 1.47 3.39 3.08
CA ASP A 53 1.28 4.34 4.16
C ASP A 53 1.66 5.75 3.71
N ILE A 54 1.09 6.75 4.36
CA ILE A 54 1.36 8.16 4.07
C ILE A 54 2.69 8.59 4.69
N LYS A 55 2.91 8.28 5.97
CA LYS A 55 4.11 8.69 6.71
C LYS A 55 5.21 7.65 6.57
N LEU A 56 6.25 7.98 5.81
CA LEU A 56 7.38 7.10 5.54
C LEU A 56 8.71 7.82 5.75
N PRO A 57 9.81 7.09 6.05
CA PRO A 57 11.13 7.70 6.21
C PRO A 57 11.60 8.38 4.93
N GLY A 58 11.98 9.66 5.02
CA GLY A 58 12.55 10.42 3.90
C GLY A 58 11.62 10.74 2.75
N ASN A 59 10.35 10.33 2.85
CA ASN A 59 9.36 10.55 1.80
C ASN A 59 7.95 10.43 2.39
N ASN A 60 6.92 10.77 1.63
CA ASN A 60 5.56 10.50 2.05
C ASN A 60 4.81 9.70 0.98
N GLY A 61 3.74 9.01 1.42
CA GLY A 61 2.98 8.13 0.54
C GLY A 61 2.30 8.85 -0.61
N PHE A 62 1.95 10.12 -0.45
CA PHE A 62 1.35 10.91 -1.53
C PHE A 62 2.34 11.10 -2.68
N GLU A 63 3.59 11.42 -2.38
CA GLU A 63 4.64 11.57 -3.41
C GLU A 63 4.93 10.24 -4.09
N ILE A 64 4.94 9.15 -3.33
CA ILE A 64 5.13 7.79 -3.89
C ILE A 64 3.97 7.45 -4.81
N CYS A 65 2.74 7.71 -4.41
CA CYS A 65 1.55 7.48 -5.24
C CYS A 65 1.64 8.26 -6.57
N SER A 66 1.97 9.54 -6.49
CA SER A 66 2.16 10.38 -7.68
C SER A 66 3.25 9.82 -8.58
N GLY A 67 4.36 9.36 -8.00
CA GLY A 67 5.46 8.75 -8.76
C GLY A 67 5.02 7.47 -9.46
N ILE A 68 4.27 6.61 -8.79
CA ILE A 68 3.73 5.39 -9.38
C ILE A 68 2.81 5.71 -10.56
N ARG A 69 1.97 6.73 -10.41
CA ARG A 69 1.01 7.11 -11.45
C ARG A 69 1.66 7.67 -12.72
N THR A 70 2.94 8.03 -12.68
CA THR A 70 3.65 8.45 -13.90
C THR A 70 3.89 7.29 -14.86
N PHE A 71 3.84 6.03 -14.39
CA PHE A 71 4.14 4.87 -15.24
C PHE A 71 3.17 3.69 -15.07
N SER A 72 2.22 3.74 -14.12
CA SER A 72 1.36 2.58 -13.84
C SER A 72 0.00 2.97 -13.30
N ASP A 73 -1.02 2.19 -13.67
CA ASP A 73 -2.38 2.28 -13.14
C ASP A 73 -2.64 1.20 -12.06
N ILE A 74 -1.58 0.61 -11.51
CA ILE A 74 -1.69 -0.43 -10.49
C ILE A 74 -2.57 0.04 -9.33
N PRO A 75 -3.50 -0.81 -8.81
CA PRO A 75 -4.31 -0.43 -7.66
C PRO A 75 -3.45 -0.08 -6.45
N ILE A 76 -3.77 1.04 -5.80
CA ILE A 76 -3.10 1.52 -4.60
C ILE A 76 -4.12 1.65 -3.47
N VAL A 77 -3.88 0.93 -2.37
CA VAL A 77 -4.68 0.99 -1.16
C VAL A 77 -3.86 1.70 -0.08
N PHE A 78 -4.31 2.87 0.36
CA PHE A 78 -3.69 3.56 1.49
C PHE A 78 -4.14 2.90 2.78
N VAL A 79 -3.19 2.50 3.63
CA VAL A 79 -3.45 2.00 4.99
C VAL A 79 -2.60 2.84 5.94
N THR A 80 -3.23 3.74 6.68
CA THR A 80 -2.52 4.78 7.41
C THR A 80 -3.20 5.18 8.70
N SER A 81 -2.40 5.69 9.67
CA SER A 81 -2.93 6.34 10.87
C SER A 81 -3.29 7.81 10.63
N SER A 82 -2.90 8.39 9.51
CA SER A 82 -3.32 9.73 9.10
C SER A 82 -4.75 9.67 8.59
N ASN A 83 -5.71 10.13 9.41
CA ASN A 83 -7.14 9.88 9.18
C ASN A 83 -7.97 11.14 9.05
N THR A 84 -7.39 12.24 8.62
CA THR A 84 -8.15 13.47 8.36
C THR A 84 -8.91 13.37 7.04
N ASP A 85 -9.99 14.13 6.92
CA ASP A 85 -10.74 14.22 5.66
C ASP A 85 -9.86 14.71 4.51
N MET A 86 -8.92 15.61 4.80
CA MET A 86 -7.97 16.12 3.81
C MET A 86 -7.01 15.04 3.33
N ASP A 87 -6.56 14.16 4.23
CA ASP A 87 -5.69 13.04 3.84
C ASP A 87 -6.44 12.07 2.92
N GLU A 88 -7.68 11.75 3.24
CA GLU A 88 -8.51 10.89 2.40
C GLU A 88 -8.76 11.53 1.03
N LEU A 89 -9.12 12.82 1.01
CA LEU A 89 -9.34 13.54 -0.24
C LEU A 89 -8.07 13.55 -1.10
N ASN A 90 -6.92 13.85 -0.51
CA ASN A 90 -5.64 13.88 -1.23
C ASN A 90 -5.30 12.50 -1.80
N SER A 91 -5.56 11.42 -1.06
CA SER A 91 -5.28 10.07 -1.54
C SER A 91 -6.09 9.75 -2.80
N ILE A 92 -7.37 10.14 -2.82
CA ILE A 92 -8.24 9.93 -3.98
C ILE A 92 -7.79 10.78 -5.17
N MET A 93 -7.52 12.06 -4.94
CA MET A 93 -7.13 13.00 -5.99
C MET A 93 -5.79 12.65 -6.64
N LEU A 94 -4.88 12.03 -5.88
CA LEU A 94 -3.57 11.60 -6.40
C LEU A 94 -3.62 10.21 -7.03
N GLY A 95 -4.78 9.57 -7.09
CA GLY A 95 -4.98 8.33 -7.79
C GLY A 95 -4.99 7.08 -6.93
N GLY A 96 -5.18 7.21 -5.62
CA GLY A 96 -5.41 6.07 -4.73
C GLY A 96 -6.77 5.45 -4.99
N ASP A 97 -6.86 4.13 -4.89
CA ASP A 97 -8.10 3.38 -5.17
C ASP A 97 -8.92 3.10 -3.91
N ALA A 98 -8.28 3.07 -2.75
CA ALA A 98 -8.95 2.89 -1.46
C ALA A 98 -8.14 3.55 -0.35
N PHE A 99 -8.82 3.91 0.73
CA PHE A 99 -8.23 4.54 1.90
C PHE A 99 -8.77 3.85 3.15
N ILE A 100 -7.86 3.30 3.96
CA ILE A 100 -8.18 2.55 5.17
C ILE A 100 -7.38 3.13 6.33
N THR A 101 -8.04 3.40 7.44
CA THR A 101 -7.38 3.94 8.64
C THR A 101 -6.95 2.83 9.58
N LYS A 102 -5.81 3.03 10.26
CA LYS A 102 -5.34 2.14 11.32
C LYS A 102 -5.98 2.53 12.66
N PRO A 103 -6.32 1.57 13.52
CA PRO A 103 -6.28 0.13 13.30
C PRO A 103 -7.36 -0.30 12.29
N TYR A 104 -6.99 -1.17 11.35
CA TYR A 104 -7.92 -1.60 10.31
C TYR A 104 -8.68 -2.86 10.75
N ASN A 105 -9.88 -3.04 10.18
CA ASN A 105 -10.63 -4.28 10.28
C ASN A 105 -10.12 -5.23 9.18
N PRO A 106 -9.57 -6.41 9.54
CA PRO A 106 -9.00 -7.33 8.55
C PRO A 106 -9.99 -7.75 7.47
N ALA A 107 -11.25 -7.99 7.82
CA ALA A 107 -12.27 -8.41 6.84
C ALA A 107 -12.58 -7.29 5.85
N ILE A 108 -12.62 -6.04 6.32
CA ILE A 108 -12.85 -4.89 5.43
C ILE A 108 -11.66 -4.67 4.50
N LEU A 109 -10.43 -4.79 5.03
CA LEU A 109 -9.22 -4.67 4.21
C LEU A 109 -9.22 -5.72 3.10
N LEU A 110 -9.47 -6.99 3.44
CA LEU A 110 -9.52 -8.07 2.47
C LEU A 110 -10.61 -7.86 1.42
N ALA A 111 -11.79 -7.39 1.83
CA ALA A 111 -12.89 -7.12 0.91
C ALA A 111 -12.54 -6.00 -0.08
N LYS A 112 -11.92 -4.93 0.40
CA LYS A 112 -11.50 -3.81 -0.46
C LYS A 112 -10.42 -4.23 -1.45
N ILE A 113 -9.46 -5.04 -1.01
CA ILE A 113 -8.41 -5.57 -1.90
C ILE A 113 -9.04 -6.47 -2.97
N ALA A 114 -9.94 -7.36 -2.60
CA ALA A 114 -10.58 -8.27 -3.54
C ALA A 114 -11.44 -7.54 -4.58
N ALA A 115 -11.95 -6.35 -4.27
CA ALA A 115 -12.78 -5.56 -5.17
C ALA A 115 -11.98 -4.78 -6.23
N LEU A 116 -10.66 -4.75 -6.11
CA LEU A 116 -9.80 -3.97 -7.02
C LEU A 116 -9.20 -4.76 -8.18
#